data_6a3dfee4a71e295d7abb11eb61d95888
#
_entry.id   6a3dfee4a71e295d7abb11eb61d95888
#
_cell.length_a   1.000
_cell.length_b   1.000
_cell.length_c   1.000
_cell.angle_alpha   90.00
_cell.angle_beta   90.00
_cell.angle_gamma   90.00
#
_symmetry.space_group_name_H-M   'P 1'
#
loop_
_entity.id
_entity.type
_entity.pdbx_description
1 polymer ?
#
loop_
_entity_poly.entity_id
_entity_poly.type
_entity_poly.pdbx_seq_one_letter_code
_entity_poly.pdbx_strand_id
1 'polypeptide(L)'
;ISRGLVGSEMCIRDRGMITEKDLCLLISNSGETSEIFDIVAHARRFSIPVATISSNTESTLVKAADFKLCLPVVEEACPIGMAPTTSTTMMLALGDALAVALMEAKNFNTENFKVLHPGGKLGAKMMMVSQVMHKSDALPIVETKTSMKETLLTMSSKGFGIAAVVNENDFLVGVITDGDLRRHINDLMSKTAGDIASLSPITVVGETFVVDALKLMQENKITVLIVTSAENKPVGILHIQDLLKVGAA
;
A
#
# COMPACT_ATOMS: atom_id res chain seq x y z
N ILE A 1 -5.41 10.16 14.42
CA ILE A 1 -4.10 9.47 14.36
C ILE A 1 -3.42 9.78 15.67
N SER A 2 -3.15 8.77 16.49
CA SER A 2 -2.44 8.97 17.74
C SER A 2 -1.03 9.48 17.46
N ARG A 3 -0.72 10.67 17.91
CA ARG A 3 0.64 11.24 17.87
C ARG A 3 1.46 10.81 19.09
N GLY A 4 1.36 9.58 19.50
CA GLY A 4 2.22 9.05 20.54
C GLY A 4 1.56 7.94 21.35
N LEU A 5 2.20 6.79 21.38
CA LEU A 5 2.10 5.82 22.45
C LEU A 5 2.95 6.37 23.59
N VAL A 6 2.31 6.82 24.66
CA VAL A 6 3.05 7.29 25.83
C VAL A 6 3.12 6.13 26.82
N GLY A 7 4.31 5.62 27.06
CA GLY A 7 4.63 4.71 28.14
C GLY A 7 4.65 5.41 29.51
N SER A 8 5.09 4.72 30.54
CA SER A 8 5.14 5.19 31.95
C SER A 8 6.03 6.41 32.21
N GLU A 9 6.74 6.92 31.20
CA GLU A 9 7.61 8.10 31.31
C GLU A 9 6.97 9.33 30.64
N MET A 10 5.82 9.78 31.14
CA MET A 10 5.22 11.01 30.65
C MET A 10 5.90 12.23 31.23
N CYS A 11 6.87 12.74 30.49
CA CYS A 11 7.49 14.03 30.76
C CYS A 11 6.50 15.20 30.59
N ILE A 12 6.72 16.29 31.31
CA ILE A 12 5.99 17.57 31.18
C ILE A 12 5.85 18.01 29.70
N ARG A 13 6.79 17.62 28.85
CA ARG A 13 6.81 17.86 27.40
C ARG A 13 5.62 17.23 26.67
N ASP A 14 5.23 16.00 27.02
CA ASP A 14 4.19 15.26 26.31
C ASP A 14 2.80 15.80 26.63
N ARG A 15 2.60 16.32 27.83
CA ARG A 15 1.36 17.03 28.23
C ARG A 15 1.11 18.29 27.40
N GLY A 16 2.15 19.02 27.03
CA GLY A 16 2.05 20.18 26.16
C GLY A 16 1.67 19.89 24.70
N MET A 17 1.71 18.62 24.30
CA MET A 17 1.30 18.19 22.96
C MET A 17 -0.21 17.87 22.86
N ILE A 18 -0.89 17.69 23.99
CA ILE A 18 -2.32 17.38 24.05
C ILE A 18 -3.11 18.69 24.04
N THR A 19 -4.04 18.81 23.11
CA THR A 19 -4.84 20.00 22.88
C THR A 19 -6.34 19.73 23.05
N GLU A 20 -7.16 20.75 23.10
CA GLU A 20 -8.64 20.68 23.15
C GLU A 20 -9.26 19.90 21.97
N LYS A 21 -8.50 19.69 20.87
CA LYS A 21 -8.93 18.93 19.70
C LYS A 21 -8.66 17.43 19.81
N ASP A 22 -7.99 17.01 20.87
CA ASP A 22 -7.60 15.62 21.10
C ASP A 22 -8.57 14.94 22.08
N LEU A 23 -8.51 13.62 22.15
CA LEU A 23 -9.16 12.79 23.16
C LEU A 23 -8.07 11.94 23.82
N CYS A 24 -8.03 11.93 25.13
CA CYS A 24 -7.13 11.07 25.90
C CYS A 24 -7.77 9.71 26.10
N LEU A 25 -7.23 8.64 25.50
CA LEU A 25 -7.62 7.25 25.79
C LEU A 25 -6.65 6.68 26.84
N LEU A 26 -7.14 6.46 28.05
CA LEU A 26 -6.36 5.97 29.19
C LEU A 26 -6.73 4.50 29.48
N ILE A 27 -5.72 3.65 29.56
CA ILE A 27 -5.90 2.21 29.73
C ILE A 27 -5.28 1.77 31.06
N SER A 28 -6.10 1.25 31.96
CA SER A 28 -5.65 0.72 33.25
C SER A 28 -6.62 -0.35 33.76
N ASN A 29 -6.13 -1.55 34.01
CA ASN A 29 -6.98 -2.66 34.50
C ASN A 29 -7.64 -2.33 35.85
N SER A 30 -6.85 -1.86 36.80
CA SER A 30 -7.35 -1.46 38.14
C SER A 30 -8.08 -0.12 38.12
N GLY A 31 -7.71 0.77 37.16
CA GLY A 31 -8.16 2.15 37.11
C GLY A 31 -7.63 3.03 38.27
N GLU A 32 -6.61 2.54 39.00
CA GLU A 32 -5.98 3.22 40.17
C GLU A 32 -4.48 3.43 39.99
N THR A 33 -4.00 3.43 38.72
CA THR A 33 -2.59 3.65 38.39
C THR A 33 -2.22 5.11 38.62
N SER A 34 -1.31 5.38 39.54
CA SER A 34 -0.94 6.74 40.01
C SER A 34 -0.46 7.65 38.90
N GLU A 35 0.33 7.12 37.96
CA GLU A 35 0.95 7.85 36.84
C GLU A 35 -0.10 8.42 35.87
N ILE A 36 -1.29 7.83 35.81
CA ILE A 36 -2.36 8.26 34.91
C ILE A 36 -3.10 9.49 35.48
N PHE A 37 -3.14 9.68 36.79
CA PHE A 37 -3.91 10.76 37.41
C PHE A 37 -3.40 12.16 37.05
N ASP A 38 -2.11 12.31 36.80
CA ASP A 38 -1.54 13.57 36.33
C ASP A 38 -2.09 13.96 34.93
N ILE A 39 -2.33 12.95 34.08
CA ILE A 39 -2.94 13.18 32.76
C ILE A 39 -4.40 13.53 32.91
N VAL A 40 -5.12 12.84 33.77
CA VAL A 40 -6.53 13.14 34.05
C VAL A 40 -6.68 14.57 34.56
N ALA A 41 -5.83 14.99 35.50
CA ALA A 41 -5.83 16.34 36.03
C ALA A 41 -5.54 17.40 34.94
N HIS A 42 -4.58 17.11 34.07
CA HIS A 42 -4.27 17.97 32.92
C HIS A 42 -5.45 18.06 31.95
N ALA A 43 -6.00 16.92 31.55
CA ALA A 43 -7.14 16.85 30.62
C ALA A 43 -8.34 17.63 31.18
N ARG A 44 -8.66 17.46 32.45
CA ARG A 44 -9.74 18.20 33.12
C ARG A 44 -9.50 19.70 33.17
N ARG A 45 -8.26 20.13 33.43
CA ARG A 45 -7.89 21.55 33.46
C ARG A 45 -8.10 22.25 32.13
N PHE A 46 -7.85 21.55 31.02
CA PHE A 46 -7.92 22.09 29.65
C PHE A 46 -9.16 21.62 28.89
N SER A 47 -10.16 21.05 29.57
CA SER A 47 -11.42 20.57 28.99
C SER A 47 -11.22 19.54 27.86
N ILE A 48 -10.17 18.73 27.95
CA ILE A 48 -9.85 17.68 26.99
C ILE A 48 -10.66 16.43 27.35
N PRO A 49 -11.44 15.84 26.43
CA PRO A 49 -12.21 14.64 26.70
C PRO A 49 -11.34 13.45 27.09
N VAL A 50 -11.80 12.66 28.06
CA VAL A 50 -11.12 11.46 28.55
C VAL A 50 -11.99 10.23 28.27
N ALA A 51 -11.42 9.27 27.54
CA ALA A 51 -11.95 7.92 27.42
C ALA A 51 -11.08 6.95 28.25
N THR A 52 -11.69 5.90 28.81
CA THR A 52 -10.94 4.89 29.57
C THR A 52 -11.33 3.47 29.17
N ILE A 53 -10.34 2.57 29.24
CA ILE A 53 -10.54 1.12 29.24
C ILE A 53 -10.10 0.60 30.60
N SER A 54 -11.00 -0.03 31.36
CA SER A 54 -10.73 -0.56 32.68
C SER A 54 -11.66 -1.73 33.01
N SER A 55 -11.22 -2.64 33.87
CA SER A 55 -12.09 -3.70 34.42
C SER A 55 -12.80 -3.29 35.73
N ASN A 56 -12.32 -2.23 36.39
CA ASN A 56 -12.90 -1.75 37.64
C ASN A 56 -13.81 -0.52 37.39
N THR A 57 -15.12 -0.77 37.34
CA THR A 57 -16.13 0.27 37.07
C THR A 57 -16.22 1.32 38.18
N GLU A 58 -15.78 1.01 39.39
CA GLU A 58 -15.81 1.90 40.58
C GLU A 58 -14.52 2.69 40.76
N SER A 59 -13.53 2.47 39.90
CA SER A 59 -12.23 3.12 40.02
C SER A 59 -12.28 4.64 39.84
N THR A 60 -11.26 5.30 40.37
CA THR A 60 -11.07 6.76 40.24
C THR A 60 -10.98 7.18 38.77
N LEU A 61 -10.27 6.41 37.94
CA LEU A 61 -10.14 6.69 36.51
C LEU A 61 -11.50 6.62 35.80
N VAL A 62 -12.30 5.56 36.05
CA VAL A 62 -13.61 5.40 35.41
C VAL A 62 -14.59 6.49 35.85
N LYS A 63 -14.56 6.89 37.12
CA LYS A 63 -15.37 8.01 37.61
C LYS A 63 -14.98 9.34 37.00
N ALA A 64 -13.71 9.51 36.70
CA ALA A 64 -13.18 10.73 36.08
C ALA A 64 -13.35 10.76 34.55
N ALA A 65 -13.65 9.65 33.86
CA ALA A 65 -13.74 9.59 32.42
C ALA A 65 -15.11 10.03 31.86
N ASP A 66 -15.09 10.69 30.70
CA ASP A 66 -16.30 11.07 29.94
C ASP A 66 -16.86 9.87 29.17
N PHE A 67 -15.98 9.01 28.62
CA PHE A 67 -16.31 7.79 27.88
C PHE A 67 -15.71 6.57 28.57
N LYS A 68 -16.55 5.57 28.88
CA LYS A 68 -16.19 4.42 29.71
C LYS A 68 -16.32 3.13 28.90
N LEU A 69 -15.21 2.48 28.62
CA LEU A 69 -15.14 1.17 27.99
C LEU A 69 -14.76 0.13 29.08
N CYS A 70 -15.76 -0.48 29.70
CA CYS A 70 -15.55 -1.38 30.81
C CYS A 70 -15.40 -2.83 30.33
N LEU A 71 -14.31 -3.48 30.74
CA LEU A 71 -14.06 -4.89 30.50
C LEU A 71 -14.66 -5.73 31.66
N PRO A 72 -15.04 -7.00 31.40
CA PRO A 72 -15.42 -7.89 32.49
C PRO A 72 -14.22 -8.16 33.39
N VAL A 73 -14.51 -8.37 34.68
CA VAL A 73 -13.51 -8.83 35.62
C VAL A 73 -13.35 -10.34 35.45
N VAL A 74 -12.14 -10.77 35.10
CA VAL A 74 -11.79 -12.18 34.86
C VAL A 74 -10.46 -12.51 35.56
N GLU A 75 -10.27 -13.78 35.86
CA GLU A 75 -9.01 -14.25 36.44
C GLU A 75 -7.87 -14.18 35.41
N GLU A 76 -6.69 -13.83 35.90
CA GLU A 76 -5.49 -13.87 35.10
C GLU A 76 -5.06 -15.32 34.83
N ALA A 77 -4.67 -15.61 33.58
CA ALA A 77 -4.25 -16.96 33.19
C ALA A 77 -2.88 -17.37 33.74
N CYS A 78 -2.17 -16.47 34.40
CA CYS A 78 -0.88 -16.80 35.00
C CYS A 78 -1.07 -17.68 36.24
N PRO A 79 -0.16 -18.62 36.53
CA PRO A 79 -0.30 -19.58 37.64
C PRO A 79 -0.45 -18.96 39.05
N ILE A 80 0.04 -17.74 39.23
CA ILE A 80 -0.05 -17.01 40.51
C ILE A 80 -1.17 -15.95 40.51
N GLY A 81 -1.94 -15.81 39.42
CA GLY A 81 -3.06 -14.86 39.30
C GLY A 81 -2.69 -13.39 39.37
N MET A 82 -1.41 -13.03 39.29
CA MET A 82 -0.93 -11.65 39.47
C MET A 82 -0.37 -11.01 38.20
N ALA A 83 0.26 -11.79 37.31
CA ALA A 83 0.82 -11.25 36.10
C ALA A 83 -0.27 -10.96 35.04
N PRO A 84 -0.31 -9.77 34.47
CA PRO A 84 -1.33 -9.40 33.51
C PRO A 84 -1.21 -10.25 32.23
N THR A 85 -2.22 -11.02 31.93
CA THR A 85 -2.31 -11.96 30.81
C THR A 85 -3.68 -11.87 30.13
N THR A 86 -4.74 -12.33 30.81
CA THR A 86 -6.11 -12.25 30.30
C THR A 86 -6.58 -10.81 30.15
N SER A 87 -6.30 -9.97 31.15
CA SER A 87 -6.64 -8.54 31.10
C SER A 87 -5.98 -7.82 29.94
N THR A 88 -4.69 -8.03 29.69
CA THR A 88 -3.96 -7.41 28.58
C THR A 88 -4.46 -7.88 27.23
N THR A 89 -4.80 -9.18 27.10
CA THR A 89 -5.39 -9.72 25.86
C THR A 89 -6.75 -9.08 25.56
N MET A 90 -7.60 -8.92 26.56
CA MET A 90 -8.90 -8.25 26.39
C MET A 90 -8.75 -6.77 26.00
N MET A 91 -7.80 -6.07 26.65
CA MET A 91 -7.51 -4.66 26.31
C MET A 91 -7.03 -4.50 24.87
N LEU A 92 -6.16 -5.41 24.41
CA LEU A 92 -5.68 -5.43 23.05
C LEU A 92 -6.84 -5.68 22.07
N ALA A 93 -7.65 -6.69 22.31
CA ALA A 93 -8.80 -7.01 21.46
C ALA A 93 -9.82 -5.85 21.38
N LEU A 94 -10.12 -5.20 22.50
CA LEU A 94 -11.01 -4.03 22.53
C LEU A 94 -10.38 -2.82 21.82
N GLY A 95 -9.07 -2.62 21.99
CA GLY A 95 -8.32 -1.57 21.30
C GLY A 95 -8.35 -1.74 19.77
N ASP A 96 -8.15 -2.97 19.30
CA ASP A 96 -8.24 -3.31 17.88
C ASP A 96 -9.66 -3.12 17.34
N ALA A 97 -10.68 -3.55 18.09
CA ALA A 97 -12.08 -3.34 17.72
C ALA A 97 -12.42 -1.83 17.60
N LEU A 98 -11.93 -1.02 18.54
CA LEU A 98 -12.09 0.43 18.50
C LEU A 98 -11.38 1.05 17.29
N ALA A 99 -10.17 0.58 16.99
CA ALA A 99 -9.41 1.05 15.81
C ALA A 99 -10.16 0.73 14.51
N VAL A 100 -10.69 -0.49 14.37
CA VAL A 100 -11.50 -0.89 13.19
C VAL A 100 -12.76 -0.03 13.08
N ALA A 101 -13.49 0.16 14.17
CA ALA A 101 -14.68 1.01 14.18
C ALA A 101 -14.37 2.47 13.78
N LEU A 102 -13.22 3.00 14.21
CA LEU A 102 -12.75 4.33 13.81
C LEU A 102 -12.36 4.39 12.34
N MET A 103 -11.77 3.33 11.79
CA MET A 103 -11.47 3.23 10.36
C MET A 103 -12.76 3.29 9.53
N GLU A 104 -13.79 2.53 9.91
CA GLU A 104 -15.10 2.56 9.26
C GLU A 104 -15.76 3.94 9.36
N ALA A 105 -15.82 4.53 10.55
CA ALA A 105 -16.41 5.84 10.78
C ALA A 105 -15.73 6.97 10.00
N LYS A 106 -14.42 6.83 9.71
CA LYS A 106 -13.64 7.79 8.93
C LYS A 106 -13.57 7.48 7.44
N ASN A 107 -14.27 6.44 6.96
CA ASN A 107 -14.15 5.92 5.59
C ASN A 107 -12.68 5.70 5.19
N PHE A 108 -11.88 5.18 6.14
CA PHE A 108 -10.47 4.92 5.91
C PHE A 108 -10.32 3.78 4.92
N ASN A 109 -9.74 4.09 3.77
CA ASN A 109 -9.59 3.16 2.65
C ASN A 109 -8.14 2.82 2.35
N THR A 110 -7.93 1.98 1.34
CA THR A 110 -6.62 1.53 0.89
C THR A 110 -5.69 2.70 0.51
N GLU A 111 -6.22 3.77 -0.07
CA GLU A 111 -5.43 4.95 -0.44
C GLU A 111 -4.90 5.70 0.79
N ASN A 112 -5.73 5.83 1.84
CA ASN A 112 -5.31 6.41 3.11
C ASN A 112 -4.21 5.57 3.77
N PHE A 113 -4.35 4.23 3.67
CA PHE A 113 -3.35 3.30 4.22
C PHE A 113 -1.99 3.42 3.51
N LYS A 114 -1.96 3.56 2.18
CA LYS A 114 -0.73 3.77 1.38
C LYS A 114 0.05 4.99 1.83
N VAL A 115 -0.65 6.11 2.09
CA VAL A 115 -0.01 7.36 2.53
C VAL A 115 0.74 7.17 3.85
N LEU A 116 0.21 6.34 4.75
CA LEU A 116 0.79 6.07 6.07
C LEU A 116 1.88 4.99 6.06
N HIS A 117 1.87 4.10 5.05
CA HIS A 117 2.78 2.96 4.94
C HIS A 117 3.49 2.94 3.57
N PRO A 118 4.31 3.95 3.24
CA PRO A 118 4.96 4.07 1.93
C PRO A 118 6.04 3.01 1.68
N GLY A 119 6.51 2.33 2.71
CA GLY A 119 7.57 1.32 2.64
C GLY A 119 7.14 -0.04 3.20
N GLY A 120 7.72 -1.11 2.66
CA GLY A 120 7.51 -2.49 3.10
C GLY A 120 6.65 -3.33 2.16
N LYS A 121 6.63 -4.66 2.38
CA LYS A 121 5.91 -5.64 1.53
C LYS A 121 4.43 -5.32 1.33
N LEU A 122 3.77 -4.69 2.30
CA LEU A 122 2.36 -4.33 2.21
C LEU A 122 2.14 -3.09 1.31
N GLY A 123 3.03 -2.11 1.38
CA GLY A 123 3.01 -0.94 0.48
C GLY A 123 3.26 -1.33 -0.97
N ALA A 124 4.22 -2.23 -1.22
CA ALA A 124 4.52 -2.76 -2.55
C ALA A 124 3.32 -3.50 -3.16
N LYS A 125 2.57 -4.28 -2.37
CA LYS A 125 1.37 -4.98 -2.84
C LYS A 125 0.24 -4.06 -3.28
N MET A 126 0.21 -2.83 -2.80
CA MET A 126 -0.81 -1.82 -3.12
C MET A 126 -0.36 -0.79 -4.16
N MET A 127 0.87 -0.93 -4.67
CA MET A 127 1.42 -0.03 -5.68
C MET A 127 0.77 -0.30 -7.04
N MET A 128 0.45 0.76 -7.77
CA MET A 128 -0.11 0.66 -9.13
C MET A 128 1.00 0.65 -10.18
N VAL A 129 0.74 0.02 -11.31
CA VAL A 129 1.63 0.00 -12.47
C VAL A 129 2.01 1.42 -12.92
N SER A 130 1.06 2.36 -12.92
CA SER A 130 1.30 3.77 -13.28
C SER A 130 2.36 4.50 -12.45
N GLN A 131 2.69 3.98 -11.26
CA GLN A 131 3.69 4.53 -10.35
C GLN A 131 5.10 3.97 -10.62
N VAL A 132 5.21 2.84 -11.34
CA VAL A 132 6.46 2.09 -11.56
C VAL A 132 6.85 2.05 -13.03
N MET A 133 5.88 2.12 -13.94
CA MET A 133 6.11 2.03 -15.39
C MET A 133 6.99 3.16 -15.90
N HIS A 134 7.78 2.87 -16.92
CA HIS A 134 8.47 3.87 -17.71
C HIS A 134 7.49 4.52 -18.71
N LYS A 135 7.61 5.83 -18.94
CA LYS A 135 6.67 6.65 -19.72
C LYS A 135 7.39 7.41 -20.83
N SER A 136 6.60 8.01 -21.71
CA SER A 136 7.06 8.97 -22.73
C SER A 136 8.24 8.44 -23.57
N ASP A 137 9.36 9.12 -23.53
CA ASP A 137 10.53 8.81 -24.37
C ASP A 137 11.15 7.42 -24.10
N ALA A 138 10.78 6.75 -23.02
CA ALA A 138 11.27 5.39 -22.76
C ALA A 138 10.55 4.33 -23.60
N LEU A 139 9.37 4.63 -24.15
CA LEU A 139 8.57 3.66 -24.88
C LEU A 139 9.19 3.33 -26.26
N PRO A 140 9.40 2.05 -26.56
CA PRO A 140 9.85 1.57 -27.88
C PRO A 140 8.67 1.47 -28.84
N ILE A 141 8.13 2.59 -29.31
CA ILE A 141 6.98 2.65 -30.22
C ILE A 141 7.48 2.73 -31.67
N VAL A 142 6.86 1.95 -32.55
CA VAL A 142 7.06 1.96 -33.99
C VAL A 142 5.73 1.85 -34.72
N GLU A 143 5.62 2.41 -35.89
CA GLU A 143 4.42 2.25 -36.74
C GLU A 143 4.45 0.92 -37.50
N THR A 144 3.29 0.43 -37.95
CA THR A 144 3.18 -0.80 -38.76
C THR A 144 4.04 -0.76 -40.03
N LYS A 145 4.23 0.40 -40.63
CA LYS A 145 5.03 0.62 -41.87
C LYS A 145 6.53 0.80 -41.64
N THR A 146 6.96 0.91 -40.37
CA THR A 146 8.39 1.12 -40.03
C THR A 146 9.22 -0.07 -40.48
N SER A 147 10.38 0.19 -41.08
CA SER A 147 11.30 -0.87 -41.53
C SER A 147 11.84 -1.65 -40.32
N MET A 148 12.15 -2.94 -40.50
CA MET A 148 12.76 -3.72 -39.44
C MET A 148 14.12 -3.20 -39.01
N LYS A 149 14.86 -2.56 -39.89
CA LYS A 149 16.13 -1.88 -39.54
C LYS A 149 15.92 -0.79 -38.47
N GLU A 150 14.94 0.08 -38.67
CA GLU A 150 14.60 1.17 -37.74
C GLU A 150 13.97 0.62 -36.45
N THR A 151 13.15 -0.42 -36.59
CA THR A 151 12.55 -1.12 -35.42
C THR A 151 13.64 -1.70 -34.52
N LEU A 152 14.66 -2.36 -35.06
CA LEU A 152 15.79 -2.89 -34.32
C LEU A 152 16.60 -1.80 -33.60
N LEU A 153 16.82 -0.67 -34.25
CA LEU A 153 17.48 0.49 -33.65
C LEU A 153 16.66 1.04 -32.48
N THR A 154 15.34 1.13 -32.61
CA THR A 154 14.43 1.54 -31.53
C THR A 154 14.48 0.55 -30.38
N MET A 155 14.34 -0.74 -30.63
CA MET A 155 14.43 -1.77 -29.59
C MET A 155 15.75 -1.71 -28.82
N SER A 156 16.87 -1.60 -29.57
CA SER A 156 18.21 -1.51 -29.00
C SER A 156 18.41 -0.24 -28.17
N SER A 157 17.95 0.91 -28.65
CA SER A 157 18.11 2.19 -27.96
C SER A 157 17.30 2.28 -26.68
N LYS A 158 16.12 1.64 -26.61
CA LYS A 158 15.25 1.63 -25.42
C LYS A 158 15.57 0.51 -24.42
N GLY A 159 16.19 -0.59 -24.88
CA GLY A 159 16.77 -1.61 -24.01
C GLY A 159 15.78 -2.57 -23.32
N PHE A 160 14.51 -2.60 -23.73
CA PHE A 160 13.50 -3.49 -23.16
C PHE A 160 13.36 -4.83 -23.88
N GLY A 161 14.05 -5.05 -25.01
CA GLY A 161 13.93 -6.27 -25.81
C GLY A 161 12.58 -6.45 -26.52
N ILE A 162 11.80 -5.38 -26.63
CA ILE A 162 10.46 -5.35 -27.24
C ILE A 162 10.25 -4.05 -28.00
N ALA A 163 9.37 -4.06 -29.02
CA ALA A 163 8.79 -2.85 -29.63
C ALA A 163 7.26 -2.97 -29.62
N ALA A 164 6.60 -1.88 -29.28
CA ALA A 164 5.15 -1.72 -29.41
C ALA A 164 4.83 -1.23 -30.81
N VAL A 165 4.04 -1.98 -31.57
CA VAL A 165 3.65 -1.63 -32.94
C VAL A 165 2.28 -0.97 -32.90
N VAL A 166 2.20 0.25 -33.43
CA VAL A 166 0.97 1.04 -33.48
C VAL A 166 0.51 1.29 -34.91
N ASN A 167 -0.78 1.55 -35.08
CA ASN A 167 -1.35 2.00 -36.33
C ASN A 167 -1.27 3.54 -36.47
N GLU A 168 -1.78 4.08 -37.60
CA GLU A 168 -1.78 5.52 -37.91
C GLU A 168 -2.56 6.40 -36.89
N ASN A 169 -3.36 5.80 -36.01
CA ASN A 169 -4.13 6.47 -34.95
C ASN A 169 -3.52 6.25 -33.56
N ASP A 170 -2.29 5.75 -33.45
CA ASP A 170 -1.56 5.41 -32.22
C ASP A 170 -2.17 4.26 -31.39
N PHE A 171 -3.07 3.46 -31.95
CA PHE A 171 -3.59 2.27 -31.26
C PHE A 171 -2.59 1.12 -31.35
N LEU A 172 -2.39 0.43 -30.22
CA LEU A 172 -1.53 -0.75 -30.17
C LEU A 172 -2.15 -1.89 -31.00
N VAL A 173 -1.42 -2.37 -32.00
CA VAL A 173 -1.84 -3.49 -32.84
C VAL A 173 -1.07 -4.77 -32.57
N GLY A 174 0.15 -4.66 -32.06
CA GLY A 174 0.99 -5.82 -31.77
C GLY A 174 2.28 -5.43 -31.06
N VAL A 175 3.11 -6.43 -30.79
CA VAL A 175 4.45 -6.26 -30.27
C VAL A 175 5.46 -7.09 -31.05
N ILE A 176 6.70 -6.66 -31.08
CA ILE A 176 7.83 -7.41 -31.62
C ILE A 176 8.79 -7.68 -30.47
N THR A 177 9.13 -8.95 -30.25
CA THR A 177 10.08 -9.39 -29.22
C THR A 177 11.32 -10.02 -29.86
N ASP A 178 12.38 -10.25 -29.07
CA ASP A 178 13.55 -10.99 -29.51
C ASP A 178 13.21 -12.39 -30.05
N GLY A 179 12.12 -12.99 -29.56
CA GLY A 179 11.61 -14.26 -30.06
C GLY A 179 11.07 -14.15 -31.50
N ASP A 180 10.38 -13.04 -31.81
CA ASP A 180 9.86 -12.77 -33.14
C ASP A 180 11.00 -12.54 -34.14
N LEU A 181 12.03 -11.79 -33.72
CA LEU A 181 13.22 -11.55 -34.55
C LEU A 181 13.92 -12.86 -34.93
N ARG A 182 14.07 -13.78 -33.98
CA ARG A 182 14.70 -15.08 -34.23
C ARG A 182 13.87 -15.97 -35.17
N ARG A 183 12.54 -15.94 -35.07
CA ARG A 183 11.65 -16.68 -35.96
C ARG A 183 11.72 -16.22 -37.41
N HIS A 184 11.99 -14.94 -37.64
CA HIS A 184 12.03 -14.31 -38.97
C HIS A 184 13.44 -13.95 -39.45
N ILE A 185 14.49 -14.52 -38.89
CA ILE A 185 15.88 -14.12 -39.11
C ILE A 185 16.30 -14.13 -40.59
N ASN A 186 15.73 -15.02 -41.38
CA ASN A 186 16.12 -15.22 -42.79
C ASN A 186 15.64 -14.09 -43.71
N ASP A 187 14.52 -13.44 -43.40
CA ASP A 187 13.86 -12.43 -44.23
C ASP A 187 13.57 -11.12 -43.47
N LEU A 188 14.07 -10.99 -42.26
CA LEU A 188 13.78 -9.91 -41.32
C LEU A 188 13.98 -8.52 -41.93
N MET A 189 15.10 -8.31 -42.61
CA MET A 189 15.46 -6.97 -43.13
C MET A 189 14.63 -6.53 -44.34
N SER A 190 13.87 -7.41 -44.96
CA SER A 190 12.98 -7.10 -46.06
C SER A 190 11.55 -6.79 -45.63
N LYS A 191 11.26 -6.90 -44.34
CA LYS A 191 9.93 -6.75 -43.75
C LYS A 191 9.74 -5.44 -43.00
N THR A 192 8.48 -5.12 -42.74
CA THR A 192 8.07 -4.01 -41.89
C THR A 192 7.71 -4.53 -40.49
N ALA A 193 7.57 -3.60 -39.52
CA ALA A 193 7.14 -3.94 -38.16
C ALA A 193 5.78 -4.63 -38.15
N GLY A 194 4.84 -4.20 -38.99
CA GLY A 194 3.53 -4.83 -39.11
C GLY A 194 3.55 -6.28 -39.61
N ASP A 195 4.54 -6.64 -40.47
CA ASP A 195 4.67 -8.02 -40.98
C ASP A 195 5.20 -9.01 -39.92
N ILE A 196 5.92 -8.50 -38.93
CA ILE A 196 6.60 -9.31 -37.89
C ILE A 196 5.81 -9.33 -36.58
N ALA A 197 5.00 -8.29 -36.31
CA ALA A 197 4.33 -8.09 -35.04
C ALA A 197 3.44 -9.28 -34.63
N SER A 198 3.64 -9.75 -33.43
CA SER A 198 2.69 -10.65 -32.75
C SER A 198 1.46 -9.85 -32.33
N LEU A 199 0.31 -10.20 -32.93
CA LEU A 199 -0.96 -9.50 -32.72
C LEU A 199 -1.58 -9.83 -31.36
N SER A 200 -2.44 -8.94 -30.85
CA SER A 200 -3.15 -9.09 -29.57
C SER A 200 -2.21 -9.37 -28.38
N PRO A 201 -1.23 -8.50 -28.15
CA PRO A 201 -0.28 -8.67 -27.04
C PRO A 201 -0.99 -8.61 -25.69
N ILE A 202 -0.39 -9.26 -24.71
CA ILE A 202 -0.83 -9.14 -23.31
C ILE A 202 -0.44 -7.74 -22.82
N THR A 203 -1.42 -6.99 -22.35
CA THR A 203 -1.24 -5.63 -21.83
C THR A 203 -1.86 -5.48 -20.44
N VAL A 204 -1.53 -4.39 -19.77
CA VAL A 204 -2.17 -3.98 -18.51
C VAL A 204 -2.52 -2.50 -18.58
N VAL A 205 -3.43 -2.05 -17.73
CA VAL A 205 -3.73 -0.62 -17.56
C VAL A 205 -2.95 -0.05 -16.37
N GLY A 206 -2.81 1.27 -16.32
CA GLY A 206 -2.04 1.94 -15.27
C GLY A 206 -2.55 1.70 -13.85
N GLU A 207 -3.85 1.45 -13.69
CA GLU A 207 -4.55 1.17 -12.43
C GLU A 207 -4.39 -0.27 -11.93
N THR A 208 -3.78 -1.15 -12.71
CA THR A 208 -3.47 -2.53 -12.29
C THR A 208 -2.47 -2.51 -11.12
N PHE A 209 -2.67 -3.36 -10.12
CA PHE A 209 -1.69 -3.51 -9.05
C PHE A 209 -0.41 -4.19 -9.57
N VAL A 210 0.72 -3.76 -9.00
CA VAL A 210 2.05 -4.28 -9.35
C VAL A 210 2.15 -5.79 -9.15
N VAL A 211 1.51 -6.34 -8.10
CA VAL A 211 1.49 -7.78 -7.83
C VAL A 211 0.68 -8.56 -8.89
N ASP A 212 -0.40 -7.98 -9.39
CA ASP A 212 -1.21 -8.61 -10.44
C ASP A 212 -0.47 -8.60 -11.78
N ALA A 213 0.22 -7.50 -12.09
CA ALA A 213 1.09 -7.41 -13.27
C ALA A 213 2.23 -8.44 -13.20
N LEU A 214 2.86 -8.63 -12.03
CA LEU A 214 3.89 -9.66 -11.84
C LEU A 214 3.33 -11.07 -12.04
N LYS A 215 2.16 -11.36 -11.46
CA LYS A 215 1.48 -12.63 -11.64
C LYS A 215 1.18 -12.90 -13.12
N LEU A 216 0.66 -11.91 -13.84
CA LEU A 216 0.38 -12.00 -15.28
C LEU A 216 1.66 -12.29 -16.09
N MET A 217 2.78 -11.63 -15.75
CA MET A 217 4.08 -11.91 -16.38
C MET A 217 4.53 -13.35 -16.14
N GLN A 218 4.39 -13.85 -14.90
CA GLN A 218 4.82 -15.20 -14.53
C GLN A 218 3.96 -16.28 -15.21
N GLU A 219 2.64 -16.13 -15.22
CA GLU A 219 1.70 -17.07 -15.85
C GLU A 219 1.93 -17.19 -17.36
N ASN A 220 2.26 -16.07 -18.00
CA ASN A 220 2.49 -16.02 -19.45
C ASN A 220 3.97 -16.15 -19.85
N LYS A 221 4.89 -16.29 -18.86
CA LYS A 221 6.34 -16.42 -19.08
C LYS A 221 6.93 -15.26 -19.89
N ILE A 222 6.46 -14.05 -19.62
CA ILE A 222 6.93 -12.81 -20.25
C ILE A 222 7.61 -11.91 -19.20
N THR A 223 8.56 -11.11 -19.66
CA THR A 223 9.36 -10.23 -18.78
C THR A 223 9.02 -8.75 -18.94
N VAL A 224 8.21 -8.42 -19.96
CA VAL A 224 7.84 -7.04 -20.29
C VAL A 224 6.35 -6.98 -20.60
N LEU A 225 5.69 -5.93 -20.13
CA LEU A 225 4.30 -5.61 -20.48
C LEU A 225 4.22 -4.19 -21.04
N ILE A 226 3.45 -4.03 -22.11
CA ILE A 226 3.01 -2.71 -22.56
C ILE A 226 1.82 -2.29 -21.68
N VAL A 227 1.89 -1.07 -21.18
CA VAL A 227 0.79 -0.45 -20.42
C VAL A 227 -0.01 0.40 -21.38
N THR A 228 -1.32 0.16 -21.43
CA THR A 228 -2.22 0.86 -22.34
C THR A 228 -3.21 1.77 -21.59
N SER A 229 -3.68 2.80 -22.29
CA SER A 229 -4.87 3.54 -21.86
C SER A 229 -6.15 2.69 -22.08
N ALA A 230 -7.30 3.18 -21.58
CA ALA A 230 -8.60 2.59 -21.85
C ALA A 230 -8.94 2.51 -23.35
N GLU A 231 -8.33 3.37 -24.15
CA GLU A 231 -8.47 3.42 -25.62
C GLU A 231 -7.46 2.52 -26.36
N ASN A 232 -6.75 1.64 -25.65
CA ASN A 232 -5.71 0.76 -26.20
C ASN A 232 -4.51 1.51 -26.84
N LYS A 233 -4.15 2.69 -26.34
CA LYS A 233 -2.92 3.38 -26.74
C LYS A 233 -1.79 3.06 -25.76
N PRO A 234 -0.55 2.79 -26.23
CA PRO A 234 0.57 2.54 -25.33
C PRO A 234 0.96 3.82 -24.58
N VAL A 235 0.86 3.80 -23.26
CA VAL A 235 1.16 4.92 -22.36
C VAL A 235 2.33 4.64 -21.43
N GLY A 236 2.79 3.39 -21.38
CA GLY A 236 3.90 2.97 -20.55
C GLY A 236 4.46 1.61 -20.94
N ILE A 237 5.61 1.30 -20.36
CA ILE A 237 6.25 -0.01 -20.44
C ILE A 237 6.75 -0.43 -19.06
N LEU A 238 6.61 -1.70 -18.74
CA LEU A 238 6.92 -2.25 -17.43
C LEU A 238 7.80 -3.49 -17.60
N HIS A 239 8.97 -3.49 -16.97
CA HIS A 239 9.86 -4.63 -16.97
C HIS A 239 9.76 -5.39 -15.62
N ILE A 240 9.87 -6.71 -15.63
CA ILE A 240 9.79 -7.53 -14.41
C ILE A 240 10.78 -7.10 -13.33
N GLN A 241 11.97 -6.63 -13.71
CA GLN A 241 12.96 -6.14 -12.75
C GLN A 241 12.49 -4.89 -11.99
N ASP A 242 11.65 -4.05 -12.58
CA ASP A 242 11.12 -2.87 -11.91
C ASP A 242 10.12 -3.29 -10.81
N LEU A 243 9.33 -4.33 -11.08
CA LEU A 243 8.43 -4.94 -10.10
C LEU A 243 9.20 -5.57 -8.92
N LEU A 244 10.31 -6.25 -9.22
CA LEU A 244 11.15 -6.85 -8.18
C LEU A 244 11.85 -5.80 -7.31
N LYS A 245 12.32 -4.68 -7.91
CA LYS A 245 12.95 -3.57 -7.15
C LYS A 245 11.99 -2.93 -6.14
N VAL A 246 10.71 -2.85 -6.45
CA VAL A 246 9.71 -2.28 -5.51
C VAL A 246 9.15 -3.30 -4.52
N GLY A 247 9.66 -4.53 -4.55
CA GLY A 247 9.28 -5.57 -3.59
C GLY A 247 7.93 -6.24 -3.87
N ALA A 248 7.56 -6.36 -5.14
CA ALA A 248 6.32 -7.03 -5.57
C ALA A 248 6.36 -8.57 -5.42
N ALA A 249 7.53 -9.15 -5.14
CA ALA A 249 7.74 -10.58 -4.98
C ALA A 249 7.70 -11.01 -3.50
#